data_bda6ce8b6cdc0ab8c5f56d7c8a053f2a
#
_entry.id   bda6ce8b6cdc0ab8c5f56d7c8a053f2a
#
_cell.length_a   1.000
_cell.length_b   1.000
_cell.length_c   1.000
_cell.angle_alpha   90.00
_cell.angle_beta   90.00
_cell.angle_gamma   90.00
#
_symmetry.space_group_name_H-M   'P 1'
#
loop_
_entity.id
_entity.type
_entity.pdbx_description
1 polymer ?
#
loop_
_entity_poly.entity_id
_entity_poly.type
_entity_poly.pdbx_seq_one_letter_code
_entity_poly.pdbx_strand_id
1 'polypeptide(L)'
;MTQTANNYGTVLFELGVGKETVEEMKRIFSLTGVLPRVLDCPVVSGREKHRLIEQLFPKEVWNFLKEMCDHGNVSEMDDVFKAYTRCYDEANGILETVMYCAG
;
A
#
# COMPACT_ATOMS: atom_id res chain seq x y z
N MET A 1 11.52 -8.66 0.03
CA MET A 1 10.10 -8.42 0.40
C MET A 1 9.71 -9.35 1.54
N THR A 2 9.06 -8.82 2.55
CA THR A 2 8.65 -9.61 3.70
C THR A 2 7.32 -10.32 3.44
N GLN A 3 7.04 -11.33 4.24
CA GLN A 3 5.74 -12.00 4.19
C GLN A 3 4.62 -11.01 4.51
N THR A 4 4.86 -10.12 5.46
CA THR A 4 3.87 -9.10 5.83
C THR A 4 3.52 -8.22 4.65
N ALA A 5 4.53 -7.70 3.93
CA ALA A 5 4.29 -6.84 2.78
C ALA A 5 3.56 -7.61 1.67
N ASN A 6 3.93 -8.86 1.47
CA ASN A 6 3.27 -9.69 0.46
C ASN A 6 1.79 -9.91 0.81
N ASN A 7 1.50 -10.16 2.08
CA ASN A 7 0.14 -10.36 2.54
C ASN A 7 -0.71 -9.09 2.35
N TYR A 8 -0.16 -7.93 2.71
CA TYR A 8 -0.89 -6.68 2.55
C TYR A 8 -1.12 -6.34 1.09
N GLY A 9 -0.14 -6.61 0.24
CA GLY A 9 -0.30 -6.39 -1.20
C GLY A 9 -1.42 -7.24 -1.78
N THR A 10 -1.49 -8.49 -1.36
CA THR A 10 -2.55 -9.40 -1.79
C THR A 10 -3.91 -8.91 -1.30
N VAL A 11 -3.99 -8.49 -0.04
CA VAL A 11 -5.24 -7.97 0.52
C VAL A 11 -5.69 -6.72 -0.23
N LEU A 12 -4.76 -5.83 -0.52
CA LEU A 12 -5.08 -4.62 -1.27
C LEU A 12 -5.66 -4.96 -2.63
N PHE A 13 -5.09 -5.95 -3.30
CA PHE A 13 -5.61 -6.42 -4.58
C PHE A 13 -7.02 -7.01 -4.42
N GLU A 14 -7.23 -7.81 -3.38
CA GLU A 14 -8.51 -8.48 -3.14
C GLU A 14 -9.62 -7.51 -2.75
N LEU A 15 -9.28 -6.35 -2.23
CA LEU A 15 -10.28 -5.33 -1.90
C LEU A 15 -10.98 -4.79 -3.13
N GLY A 16 -10.46 -5.06 -4.31
CA GLY A 16 -11.07 -4.58 -5.53
C GLY A 16 -10.82 -3.10 -5.78
N VAL A 17 -9.82 -2.54 -5.12
CA VAL A 17 -9.44 -1.15 -5.31
C VAL A 17 -8.84 -1.00 -6.70
N GLY A 18 -9.26 0.02 -7.45
CA GLY A 18 -8.76 0.24 -8.79
C GLY A 18 -7.30 0.61 -8.81
N LYS A 19 -6.63 0.28 -9.93
CA LYS A 19 -5.23 0.64 -10.09
C LYS A 19 -5.00 2.14 -9.94
N GLU A 20 -5.96 2.93 -10.39
CA GLU A 20 -5.87 4.39 -10.29
C GLU A 20 -5.80 4.84 -8.83
N THR A 21 -6.57 4.20 -7.97
CA THR A 21 -6.55 4.52 -6.54
C THR A 21 -5.19 4.18 -5.94
N VAL A 22 -4.61 3.04 -6.33
CA VAL A 22 -3.29 2.65 -5.85
C VAL A 22 -2.22 3.63 -6.34
N GLU A 23 -2.33 4.09 -7.58
CA GLU A 23 -1.40 5.08 -8.10
C GLU A 23 -1.51 6.39 -7.34
N GLU A 24 -2.71 6.76 -6.96
CA GLU A 24 -2.92 7.95 -6.14
C GLU A 24 -2.26 7.80 -4.78
N MET A 25 -2.37 6.62 -4.17
CA MET A 25 -1.70 6.34 -2.90
C MET A 25 -0.18 6.47 -3.05
N LYS A 26 0.37 5.91 -4.12
CA LYS A 26 1.81 6.02 -4.38
C LYS A 26 2.24 7.47 -4.50
N ARG A 27 1.45 8.27 -5.21
CA ARG A 27 1.76 9.67 -5.41
C ARG A 27 1.75 10.41 -4.08
N ILE A 28 0.74 10.18 -3.24
CA ILE A 28 0.64 10.84 -1.95
C ILE A 28 1.85 10.51 -1.08
N PHE A 29 2.25 9.24 -1.03
CA PHE A 29 3.42 8.84 -0.26
C PHE A 29 4.71 9.41 -0.84
N SER A 30 4.78 9.56 -2.14
CA SER A 30 5.94 10.13 -2.80
C SER A 30 6.07 11.62 -2.54
N LEU A 31 4.95 12.35 -2.56
CA LEU A 31 4.94 13.79 -2.34
C LEU A 31 5.20 14.15 -0.87
N THR A 32 4.79 13.26 0.03
CA THR A 32 4.95 13.48 1.46
C THR A 32 5.90 12.41 2.01
N GLY A 33 7.18 12.60 1.76
CA GLY A 33 8.19 11.58 2.09
C GLY A 33 8.28 11.20 3.55
N VAL A 34 7.81 12.06 4.45
CA VAL A 34 7.82 11.75 5.88
C VAL A 34 6.57 11.02 6.35
N LEU A 35 5.57 10.87 5.47
CA LEU A 35 4.30 10.30 5.86
C LEU A 35 4.41 8.88 6.43
N PRO A 36 5.14 7.94 5.80
CA PRO A 36 5.29 6.61 6.40
C PRO A 36 5.88 6.66 7.80
N ARG A 37 6.82 7.58 8.00
CA ARG A 37 7.48 7.74 9.29
C ARG A 37 6.51 8.25 10.35
N VAL A 38 5.67 9.21 9.98
CA VAL A 38 4.66 9.76 10.88
C VAL A 38 3.62 8.69 11.24
N LEU A 39 3.18 7.93 10.26
CA LEU A 39 2.15 6.92 10.47
C LEU A 39 2.64 5.74 11.30
N ASP A 40 3.96 5.49 11.30
CA ASP A 40 4.55 4.44 12.13
C ASP A 40 5.05 4.96 13.47
N CYS A 41 5.03 6.26 13.70
CA CYS A 41 5.61 6.86 14.88
C CYS A 41 4.78 6.54 16.13
N PRO A 42 5.38 5.93 17.17
CA PRO A 42 4.63 5.56 18.37
C PRO A 42 4.20 6.77 19.21
N VAL A 43 4.82 7.93 18.98
CA VAL A 43 4.48 9.15 19.71
C VAL A 43 3.19 9.77 19.21
N VAL A 44 2.89 9.58 17.93
CA VAL A 44 1.65 10.10 17.33
C VAL A 44 0.50 9.16 17.70
N SER A 45 -0.60 9.73 18.19
CA SER A 45 -1.74 8.91 18.60
C SER A 45 -2.40 8.23 17.41
N GLY A 46 -3.01 7.08 17.66
CA GLY A 46 -3.73 6.36 16.61
C GLY A 46 -4.85 7.19 16.01
N ARG A 47 -5.51 8.01 16.83
CA ARG A 47 -6.59 8.88 16.37
C ARG A 47 -6.07 9.87 15.33
N GLU A 48 -4.93 10.48 15.61
CA GLU A 48 -4.34 11.45 14.69
C GLU A 48 -3.89 10.78 13.39
N LYS A 49 -3.32 9.59 13.51
CA LYS A 49 -2.91 8.82 12.33
C LYS A 49 -4.11 8.49 11.46
N HIS A 50 -5.20 8.06 12.08
CA HIS A 50 -6.42 7.72 11.34
C HIS A 50 -7.01 8.96 10.67
N ARG A 51 -6.94 10.11 11.35
CA ARG A 51 -7.44 11.36 10.78
C ARG A 51 -6.65 11.75 9.54
N LEU A 52 -5.32 11.60 9.59
CA LEU A 52 -4.47 11.90 8.43
C LEU A 52 -4.85 11.01 7.25
N ILE A 53 -5.07 9.73 7.51
CA ILE A 53 -5.47 8.80 6.47
C ILE A 53 -6.77 9.26 5.82
N GLU A 54 -7.75 9.65 6.62
CA GLU A 54 -9.04 10.09 6.12
C GLU A 54 -8.96 11.37 5.32
N GLN A 55 -8.02 12.25 5.67
CA GLN A 55 -7.86 13.51 4.97
C GLN A 55 -7.08 13.39 3.67
N LEU A 56 -6.14 12.47 3.61
CA LEU A 56 -5.21 12.39 2.48
C LEU A 56 -5.59 11.33 1.45
N PHE A 57 -6.29 10.29 1.85
CA PHE A 57 -6.53 9.13 1.00
C PHE A 57 -8.01 8.93 0.71
N PRO A 58 -8.34 8.26 -0.41
CA PRO A 58 -9.73 7.93 -0.71
C PRO A 58 -10.31 6.95 0.31
N LYS A 59 -11.61 7.03 0.49
CA LYS A 59 -12.32 6.20 1.47
C LYS A 59 -12.09 4.70 1.25
N GLU A 60 -11.90 4.30 0.01
CA GLU A 60 -11.74 2.90 -0.35
C GLU A 60 -10.57 2.24 0.38
N VAL A 61 -9.54 3.01 0.72
CA VAL A 61 -8.33 2.47 1.33
C VAL A 61 -8.17 2.85 2.81
N TRP A 62 -9.15 3.53 3.39
CA TRP A 62 -9.05 3.96 4.79
C TRP A 62 -8.81 2.79 5.73
N ASN A 63 -9.66 1.77 5.65
CA ASN A 63 -9.54 0.63 6.57
C ASN A 63 -8.22 -0.11 6.38
N PHE A 64 -7.80 -0.26 5.15
CA PHE A 64 -6.54 -0.91 4.83
C PHE A 64 -5.36 -0.16 5.47
N LEU A 65 -5.33 1.15 5.28
CA LEU A 65 -4.24 1.97 5.81
C LEU A 65 -4.27 2.05 7.33
N LYS A 66 -5.47 2.13 7.92
CA LYS A 66 -5.59 2.14 9.36
C LYS A 66 -5.08 0.84 9.96
N GLU A 67 -5.36 -0.27 9.32
CA GLU A 67 -4.87 -1.58 9.75
C GLU A 67 -3.34 -1.61 9.73
N MET A 68 -2.73 -1.21 8.63
CA MET A 68 -1.27 -1.15 8.54
C MET A 68 -0.68 -0.23 9.59
N CYS A 69 -1.33 0.90 9.80
CA CYS A 69 -0.87 1.90 10.77
C CYS A 69 -0.91 1.35 12.19
N ASP A 70 -2.00 0.66 12.53
CA ASP A 70 -2.17 0.09 13.87
C ASP A 70 -1.15 -1.00 14.15
N HIS A 71 -0.70 -1.70 13.11
CA HIS A 71 0.31 -2.75 13.25
C HIS A 71 1.74 -2.24 13.04
N GLY A 72 1.92 -0.96 12.76
CA GLY A 72 3.23 -0.38 12.57
C GLY A 72 3.95 -0.83 11.32
N ASN A 73 3.20 -1.14 10.26
CA ASN A 73 3.77 -1.70 9.03
C ASN A 73 3.80 -0.73 7.85
N VAL A 74 3.52 0.55 8.09
CA VAL A 74 3.47 1.53 6.98
C VAL A 74 4.83 1.70 6.31
N SER A 75 5.91 1.47 7.04
CA SER A 75 7.25 1.56 6.47
C SER A 75 7.49 0.53 5.35
N GLU A 76 6.66 -0.49 5.26
CA GLU A 76 6.78 -1.51 4.22
C GLU A 76 5.90 -1.21 3.00
N MET A 77 5.34 0.00 2.93
CA MET A 77 4.38 0.34 1.88
C MET A 77 4.94 0.16 0.46
N ASP A 78 6.22 0.49 0.24
CA ASP A 78 6.81 0.31 -1.08
C ASP A 78 6.75 -1.16 -1.52
N ASP A 79 7.05 -2.07 -0.60
CA ASP A 79 6.99 -3.49 -0.89
C ASP A 79 5.55 -3.97 -1.07
N VAL A 80 4.63 -3.35 -0.32
CA VAL A 80 3.20 -3.65 -0.48
C VAL A 80 2.73 -3.29 -1.88
N PHE A 81 3.17 -2.14 -2.39
CA PHE A 81 2.82 -1.73 -3.75
C PHE A 81 3.40 -2.68 -4.77
N LYS A 82 4.61 -3.18 -4.55
CA LYS A 82 5.22 -4.16 -5.46
C LYS A 82 4.42 -5.45 -5.47
N ALA A 83 3.99 -5.90 -4.30
CA ALA A 83 3.17 -7.11 -4.20
C ALA A 83 1.82 -6.93 -4.89
N TYR A 84 1.20 -5.77 -4.70
CA TYR A 84 -0.06 -5.46 -5.38
C TYR A 84 0.12 -5.49 -6.90
N THR A 85 1.18 -4.83 -7.38
CA THR A 85 1.43 -4.76 -8.82
C THR A 85 1.63 -6.16 -9.39
N ARG A 86 2.34 -7.02 -8.67
CA ARG A 86 2.54 -8.40 -9.11
C ARG A 86 1.20 -9.13 -9.22
N CYS A 87 0.35 -9.01 -8.21
CA CYS A 87 -0.97 -9.64 -8.23
C CYS A 87 -1.81 -9.11 -9.40
N TYR A 88 -1.76 -7.81 -9.63
CA TYR A 88 -2.48 -7.18 -10.72
C TYR A 88 -2.02 -7.70 -12.07
N ASP A 89 -0.71 -7.77 -12.26
CA ASP A 89 -0.14 -8.24 -13.51
C ASP A 89 -0.50 -9.70 -13.77
N GLU A 90 -0.42 -10.53 -12.74
CA GLU A 90 -0.76 -11.95 -12.87
C GLU A 90 -2.23 -12.12 -13.23
N ALA A 91 -3.10 -11.33 -12.61
CA ALA A 91 -4.52 -11.41 -12.88
C ALA A 91 -4.88 -10.95 -14.29
N ASN A 92 -4.06 -10.07 -14.85
CA ASN A 92 -4.31 -9.53 -16.19
C ASN A 92 -3.51 -10.23 -17.28
N GLY A 93 -2.76 -11.27 -16.93
CA GLY A 93 -2.02 -12.05 -17.92
C GLY A 93 -0.83 -11.35 -18.52
N ILE A 94 -0.25 -10.37 -17.83
CA ILE A 94 0.87 -9.59 -18.36
C ILE A 94 2.22 -10.28 -18.14
N LEU A 95 2.22 -11.36 -17.40
CA LEU A 95 3.44 -12.05 -17.00
C LEU A 95 4.35 -12.48 -18.12
N GLU A 96 3.78 -12.83 -19.23
CA GLU A 96 4.59 -13.37 -20.31
C GLU A 96 5.63 -12.37 -20.81
N THR A 97 5.49 -11.21 -20.38
CA THR A 97 6.59 -10.32 -20.68
C THR A 97 7.80 -10.70 -19.88
N VAL A 98 7.71 -11.37 -19.78
CA VAL A 98 8.61 -11.54 -19.16
C VAL A 98 9.56 -11.99 -19.01
N MET A 99 9.47 -12.21 -19.32
CA MET A 99 10.12 -12.61 -19.03
C MET A 99 11.09 -12.67 -18.75
N TYR A 100 10.68 -12.38 -18.99
CA TYR A 100 11.41 -12.34 -18.55
C TYR A 100 12.19 -12.77 -18.18
N CYS A 101 11.87 -13.03 -18.64
CA CYS A 101 12.47 -13.35 -18.28
C CYS A 101 13.17 -13.55 -17.88
N ALA A 102 12.95 -13.76 -17.97
CA ALA A 102 13.59 -13.93 -17.59
C ALA A 102 14.29 -13.88 -17.29
N GLY A 103 14.10 -13.87 -17.55
CA GLY A 103 14.59 -13.69 -17.33
C GLY A 103 14.94 -13.51 -17.18
#